data_362478bb4022b07d1822468caf4c197a
#
_entry.id   362478bb4022b07d1822468caf4c197a
#
_cell.length_a   1.000
_cell.length_b   1.000
_cell.length_c   1.000
_cell.angle_alpha   90.00
_cell.angle_beta   90.00
_cell.angle_gamma   90.00
#
_symmetry.space_group_name_H-M   'P 1'
#
loop_
_entity.id
_entity.type
_entity.pdbx_description
1 polymer ?
#
loop_
_entity_poly.entity_id
_entity_poly.type
_entity_poly.pdbx_seq_one_letter_code
_entity_poly.pdbx_strand_id
1 'polypeptide(L)' 'FRRLWIVRINAAARQEGLSYNQFVAGCRKAEIELDRKALADIAVHDPAAFSKIAERAKAALDA' A
#
# COMPACT_ATOMS: atom_id res chain seq x y z
N PHE A 1 7.79 0.97 -16.17
CA PHE A 1 6.73 1.73 -15.46
C PHE A 1 6.21 0.96 -14.26
N ARG A 2 5.81 -0.30 -14.46
CA ARG A 2 5.31 -1.15 -13.39
C ARG A 2 6.31 -1.31 -12.26
N ARG A 3 7.59 -1.47 -12.62
CA ARG A 3 8.68 -1.61 -11.65
C ARG A 3 8.82 -0.37 -10.78
N LEU A 4 8.66 0.83 -11.38
CA LEU A 4 8.73 2.08 -10.64
C LEU A 4 7.58 2.19 -9.63
N TRP A 5 6.38 1.77 -10.01
CA TRP A 5 5.24 1.78 -9.11
C TRP A 5 5.48 0.84 -7.91
N ILE A 6 6.02 -0.36 -8.19
CA ILE A 6 6.33 -1.32 -7.12
C ILE A 6 7.36 -0.74 -6.16
N VAL A 7 8.41 -0.09 -6.67
CA VAL A 7 9.44 0.53 -5.84
C VAL A 7 8.83 1.61 -4.92
N ARG A 8 7.97 2.45 -5.47
CA ARG A 8 7.32 3.53 -4.70
C ARG A 8 6.40 2.97 -3.62
N ILE A 9 5.58 1.99 -3.97
CA ILE A 9 4.66 1.35 -3.03
C ILE A 9 5.46 0.65 -1.93
N ASN A 10 6.51 -0.08 -2.29
CA ASN A 10 7.35 -0.80 -1.33
C ASN A 10 7.99 0.15 -0.32
N ALA A 11 8.56 1.26 -0.79
CA ALA A 11 9.18 2.26 0.09
C ALA A 11 8.16 2.83 1.08
N ALA A 12 6.98 3.20 0.60
CA ALA A 12 5.93 3.76 1.44
C ALA A 12 5.38 2.71 2.43
N ALA A 13 5.20 1.48 1.98
CA ALA A 13 4.72 0.39 2.84
C ALA A 13 5.71 0.09 3.96
N ARG A 14 7.00 0.14 3.69
CA ARG A 14 8.05 -0.07 4.71
C ARG A 14 8.02 0.99 5.79
N GLN A 15 7.71 2.24 5.44
CA GLN A 15 7.54 3.29 6.43
C GLN A 15 6.40 2.97 7.40
N GLU A 16 5.43 2.21 6.96
CA GLU A 16 4.30 1.76 7.79
C GLU A 16 4.55 0.40 8.43
N GLY A 17 5.74 -0.17 8.27
CA GLY A 17 6.11 -1.45 8.86
C GLY A 17 5.64 -2.67 8.07
N LEU A 18 5.35 -2.51 6.79
CA LEU A 18 4.89 -3.59 5.92
C LEU A 18 5.86 -3.81 4.76
N SER A 19 6.00 -5.06 4.33
CA SER A 19 6.64 -5.35 3.06
C SER A 19 5.64 -5.11 1.93
N TYR A 20 6.13 -5.02 0.70
CA TYR A 20 5.25 -4.87 -0.47
C TYR A 20 4.22 -6.01 -0.53
N ASN A 21 4.68 -7.24 -0.35
CA ASN A 21 3.80 -8.41 -0.41
C ASN A 21 2.73 -8.38 0.69
N GLN A 22 3.11 -8.00 1.90
CA GLN A 22 2.17 -7.86 3.01
C GLN A 22 1.15 -6.77 2.73
N PHE A 23 1.59 -5.64 2.19
CA PHE A 23 0.71 -4.55 1.84
C PHE A 23 -0.32 -4.97 0.79
N VAL A 24 0.14 -5.64 -0.28
CA VAL A 24 -0.75 -6.12 -1.34
C VAL A 24 -1.75 -7.15 -0.80
N ALA A 25 -1.28 -8.09 0.02
CA ALA A 25 -2.15 -9.10 0.62
C ALA A 25 -3.19 -8.46 1.54
N GLY A 26 -2.76 -7.46 2.34
CA GLY A 26 -3.67 -6.73 3.22
C GLY A 26 -4.72 -5.94 2.45
N CYS A 27 -4.34 -5.31 1.35
CA CYS A 27 -5.28 -4.60 0.49
C CYS A 27 -6.33 -5.55 -0.08
N ARG A 28 -5.93 -6.74 -0.51
CA ARG A 28 -6.87 -7.75 -1.00
C ARG A 28 -7.84 -8.20 0.08
N LYS A 29 -7.35 -8.46 1.28
CA LYS A 29 -8.19 -8.86 2.40
C LYS A 29 -9.16 -7.75 2.82
N ALA A 30 -8.70 -6.50 2.76
CA ALA A 30 -9.53 -5.35 3.10
C ALA A 30 -10.48 -4.93 1.97
N GLU A 31 -10.42 -5.64 0.84
CA GLU A 31 -11.22 -5.34 -0.36
C GLU A 31 -10.96 -3.94 -0.91
N ILE A 32 -9.73 -3.48 -0.83
CA ILE A 32 -9.32 -2.20 -1.39
C ILE A 32 -9.03 -2.39 -2.87
N GLU A 33 -9.89 -1.81 -3.71
CA GLU A 33 -9.80 -1.95 -5.17
C GLU A 33 -9.02 -0.80 -5.80
N LEU A 34 -7.71 -0.78 -5.55
CA LEU A 34 -6.81 0.20 -6.15
C LEU A 34 -5.71 -0.52 -6.92
N ASP A 35 -5.43 -0.04 -8.13
CA ASP A 35 -4.34 -0.60 -8.91
C ASP A 35 -2.98 -0.03 -8.45
N ARG A 36 -1.90 -0.59 -8.98
CA ARG A 36 -0.54 -0.18 -8.60
C ARG A 36 -0.27 1.28 -8.91
N LYS A 37 -0.79 1.76 -10.03
CA LYS A 37 -0.61 3.15 -10.44
C LYS A 37 -1.26 4.10 -9.44
N ALA A 38 -2.50 3.81 -9.06
CA ALA A 38 -3.23 4.63 -8.10
C ALA A 38 -2.53 4.62 -6.73
N LEU A 39 -2.08 3.46 -6.27
CA LEU A 39 -1.36 3.35 -5.00
C LEU A 39 -0.04 4.12 -5.02
N ALA A 40 0.71 4.04 -6.12
CA ALA A 40 1.96 4.77 -6.25
C ALA A 40 1.73 6.28 -6.28
N ASP A 41 0.69 6.74 -6.96
CA ASP A 41 0.33 8.16 -6.97
C ASP A 41 -0.02 8.65 -5.57
N ILE A 42 -0.82 7.89 -4.84
CA ILE A 42 -1.20 8.23 -3.47
C ILE A 42 0.04 8.28 -2.57
N ALA A 43 0.95 7.33 -2.72
CA ALA A 43 2.17 7.27 -1.92
C ALA A 43 3.04 8.52 -2.11
N VAL A 44 3.07 9.07 -3.32
CA VAL A 44 3.88 10.25 -3.64
C VAL A 44 3.16 11.55 -3.32
N HIS A 45 1.89 11.66 -3.71
CA HIS A 45 1.15 12.92 -3.64
C HIS A 45 0.33 13.10 -2.37
N ASP A 46 -0.04 12.02 -1.71
CA ASP A 46 -0.84 12.08 -0.48
C ASP A 46 -0.41 10.99 0.49
N PRO A 47 0.75 11.15 1.14
CA PRO A 47 1.26 10.14 2.07
C PRO A 47 0.32 9.89 3.26
N ALA A 48 -0.45 10.87 3.68
CA ALA A 48 -1.42 10.68 4.77
C ALA A 48 -2.52 9.70 4.37
N ALA A 49 -3.03 9.82 3.14
CA ALA A 49 -4.02 8.88 2.62
C ALA A 49 -3.42 7.48 2.47
N PHE A 50 -2.16 7.39 2.02
CA PHE A 50 -1.47 6.10 1.92
C PHE A 50 -1.34 5.44 3.29
N SER A 51 -1.01 6.23 4.31
CA SER A 51 -0.89 5.74 5.69
C SER A 51 -2.20 5.12 6.18
N LYS A 52 -3.34 5.74 5.87
CA LYS A 52 -4.66 5.19 6.21
C LYS A 52 -4.93 3.88 5.50
N ILE A 53 -4.55 3.78 4.23
CA ILE A 53 -4.69 2.54 3.46
C ILE A 53 -3.82 1.45 4.08
N ALA A 54 -2.60 1.77 4.45
CA ALA A 54 -1.68 0.83 5.09
C ALA A 54 -2.22 0.34 6.43
N GLU A 55 -2.82 1.21 7.23
CA GLU A 55 -3.44 0.82 8.49
C GLU A 55 -4.59 -0.17 8.28
N ARG A 56 -5.42 0.07 7.27
CA ARG A 56 -6.50 -0.86 6.92
C ARG A 56 -5.95 -2.20 6.45
N ALA A 57 -4.88 -2.18 5.66
CA ALA A 57 -4.22 -3.40 5.21
C ALA A 57 -3.65 -4.20 6.38
N LYS A 58 -3.01 -3.53 7.33
CA LYS A 58 -2.49 -4.16 8.55
C LYS A 58 -3.62 -4.80 9.36
N ALA A 59 -4.69 -4.07 9.58
CA ALA A 59 -5.84 -4.57 10.34
C ALA A 59 -6.43 -5.81 9.68
N ALA A 60 -6.51 -5.84 8.36
CA ALA A 60 -7.00 -6.99 7.61
C ALA A 60 -6.06 -8.20 7.75
N LEU A 61 -4.74 -7.98 7.79
CA LEU A 61 -3.77 -9.05 7.95
C LEU A 61 -3.81 -9.66 9.37
N ASP A 62 -4.10 -8.84 10.35
CA ASP A 62 -4.17 -9.27 11.75
C ASP A 62 -5.52 -9.90 12.11
N ALA A 63 -6.48 -9.78 11.25
CA ALA A 63 -7.84 -10.30 11.49
C ALA A 63 -7.96 -11.83 11.38
#